data_5a112c3af02ece444f9ab660ac6a9e0e
#
_entry.id   5a112c3af02ece444f9ab660ac6a9e0e
#
_cell.length_a   1.000
_cell.length_b   1.000
_cell.length_c   1.000
_cell.angle_alpha   90.00
_cell.angle_beta   90.00
_cell.angle_gamma   90.00
#
_symmetry.space_group_name_H-M   'P 1'
#
loop_
_entity.id
_entity.type
_entity.pdbx_description
1 polymer ?
#
loop_
_entity_poly.entity_id
_entity_poly.type
_entity_poly.pdbx_seq_one_letter_code
_entity_poly.pdbx_strand_id
1 'polypeptide(L)'
;MLESAQAADAAKESFAVIKSELEKSGVTEEKKGTVVIATVKGDIHDIGKNIVKVLLENYSFKVIDLGKDVPPEKVLEAVEKEHAQLAGLSALMTTTVGAMEETIKLLHEKAPWCKVFVGGAVLTKDYAEKIHADAYTKDAMDSVKYAQSVCNLLTE
;
A
#
# COMPACT_ATOMS: atom_id res chain seq x y z
N MET A 1 26.03 -15.81 -9.62
CA MET A 1 25.40 -15.66 -9.77
C MET A 1 24.75 -15.40 -10.20
N LEU A 2 24.55 -15.22 -10.32
CA LEU A 2 23.84 -14.92 -10.70
C LEU A 2 23.69 -14.58 -11.69
N GLU A 3 23.76 -14.60 -12.21
CA GLU A 3 23.61 -14.33 -12.95
C GLU A 3 23.11 -14.62 -13.75
N SER A 4 22.69 -14.83 -13.95
CA SER A 4 22.22 -15.21 -14.70
C SER A 4 21.30 -15.10 -15.06
N ALA A 5 21.08 -15.18 -15.21
CA ALA A 5 20.42 -15.20 -15.69
C ALA A 5 19.62 -14.81 -16.40
N GLN A 6 19.11 -14.68 -16.62
CA GLN A 6 18.07 -14.58 -17.20
C GLN A 6 17.45 -13.31 -16.86
N ALA A 7 17.17 -12.49 -17.80
CA ALA A 7 16.97 -11.09 -17.64
C ALA A 7 15.94 -10.72 -16.56
N ALA A 8 14.70 -11.13 -16.73
CA ALA A 8 13.69 -10.80 -15.74
C ALA A 8 13.88 -11.56 -14.43
N ASP A 9 14.25 -12.82 -14.56
CA ASP A 9 14.50 -13.64 -13.37
C ASP A 9 15.78 -13.20 -12.68
N ALA A 10 16.78 -12.77 -13.43
CA ALA A 10 18.00 -12.27 -12.84
C ALA A 10 17.75 -11.03 -11.99
N ALA A 11 16.86 -10.15 -12.44
CA ALA A 11 16.53 -8.97 -11.66
C ALA A 11 15.87 -9.34 -10.33
N LYS A 12 14.95 -10.30 -10.36
CA LYS A 12 14.32 -10.76 -9.13
C LYS A 12 15.30 -11.45 -8.21
N GLU A 13 16.17 -12.28 -8.77
CA GLU A 13 17.17 -12.97 -7.98
C GLU A 13 18.16 -11.99 -7.36
N SER A 14 18.53 -10.96 -8.09
CA SER A 14 19.44 -9.95 -7.57
C SER A 14 18.85 -9.25 -6.36
N PHE A 15 17.59 -8.88 -6.40
CA PHE A 15 16.95 -8.27 -5.25
C PHE A 15 16.88 -9.22 -4.07
N ALA A 16 16.54 -10.48 -4.32
CA ALA A 16 16.47 -11.46 -3.25
C ALA A 16 17.84 -11.72 -2.63
N VAL A 17 18.87 -11.82 -3.45
CA VAL A 17 20.22 -12.05 -2.96
C VAL A 17 20.71 -10.85 -2.15
N ILE A 18 20.47 -9.65 -2.62
CA ILE A 18 20.87 -8.46 -1.88
C ILE A 18 20.20 -8.40 -0.52
N LYS A 19 18.91 -8.68 -0.48
CA LYS A 19 18.19 -8.71 0.80
C LYS A 19 18.75 -9.76 1.75
N SER A 20 19.00 -10.95 1.24
CA SER A 20 19.57 -12.03 2.06
C SER A 20 20.93 -11.68 2.61
N GLU A 21 21.75 -11.05 1.78
CA GLU A 21 23.09 -10.65 2.20
C GLU A 21 23.04 -9.62 3.32
N LEU A 22 22.15 -8.64 3.17
CA LEU A 22 21.99 -7.62 4.19
C LEU A 22 21.52 -8.22 5.50
N GLU A 23 20.61 -9.17 5.44
CA GLU A 23 20.14 -9.85 6.64
C GLU A 23 21.23 -10.67 7.30
N LYS A 24 21.98 -11.39 6.49
CA LYS A 24 23.06 -12.24 7.00
C LYS A 24 24.19 -11.45 7.62
N SER A 25 24.46 -10.28 7.09
CA SER A 25 25.56 -9.46 7.60
C SER A 25 25.20 -8.75 8.90
N GLY A 26 23.98 -8.90 9.37
CA GLY A 26 23.54 -8.22 10.57
C GLY A 26 23.13 -6.79 10.33
N VAL A 27 23.29 -6.32 9.10
CA VAL A 27 22.75 -5.03 8.72
C VAL A 27 21.33 -5.27 8.26
N THR A 28 20.42 -5.26 9.19
CA THR A 28 19.03 -5.46 8.84
C THR A 28 18.56 -4.26 8.06
N GLU A 29 18.03 -4.53 6.88
CA GLU A 29 17.35 -3.49 6.15
C GLU A 29 16.02 -3.28 6.86
N GLU A 30 15.95 -2.23 7.64
CA GLU A 30 14.72 -1.91 8.32
C GLU A 30 13.67 -1.51 7.30
N LYS A 31 12.48 -2.08 7.46
CA LYS A 31 11.37 -1.66 6.63
C LYS A 31 11.00 -0.23 7.02
N LYS A 32 10.76 0.59 6.03
CA LYS A 32 10.41 2.00 6.25
C LYS A 32 9.08 2.15 6.95
N GLY A 33 8.16 1.21 6.74
CA GLY A 33 6.86 1.24 7.36
C GLY A 33 6.01 0.10 6.85
N THR A 34 4.83 -0.03 7.40
CA THR A 34 3.89 -1.07 7.01
C THR A 34 2.70 -0.43 6.31
N VAL A 35 2.35 -0.96 5.14
CA VAL A 35 1.24 -0.47 4.33
C VAL A 35 0.27 -1.61 4.10
N VAL A 36 -0.98 -1.42 4.47
CA VAL A 36 -2.05 -2.36 4.16
C VAL A 36 -2.72 -1.87 2.88
N ILE A 37 -2.83 -2.73 1.88
CA ILE A 37 -3.50 -2.35 0.64
C ILE A 37 -4.64 -3.31 0.34
N ALA A 38 -5.68 -2.77 -0.27
CA ALA A 38 -6.87 -3.54 -0.59
C ALA A 38 -7.67 -2.89 -1.70
N THR A 39 -8.34 -3.73 -2.49
CA THR A 39 -9.38 -3.27 -3.38
C THR A 39 -10.68 -3.35 -2.60
N VAL A 40 -11.45 -2.27 -2.58
CA VAL A 40 -12.57 -2.14 -1.66
C VAL A 40 -13.70 -3.12 -1.97
N LYS A 41 -14.59 -3.30 -0.99
CA LYS A 41 -15.69 -4.23 -1.10
C LYS A 41 -16.53 -3.98 -2.35
N GLY A 42 -16.80 -5.05 -3.06
CA GLY A 42 -17.58 -5.00 -4.29
C GLY A 42 -16.74 -4.78 -5.54
N ASP A 43 -15.46 -4.48 -5.38
CA ASP A 43 -14.58 -4.22 -6.52
C ASP A 43 -13.59 -5.35 -6.67
N ILE A 44 -13.40 -5.79 -7.90
CA ILE A 44 -12.48 -6.91 -8.19
C ILE A 44 -11.29 -6.49 -9.05
N HIS A 45 -11.16 -5.18 -9.31
CA HIS A 45 -10.08 -4.67 -10.17
C HIS A 45 -8.85 -4.42 -9.33
N ASP A 46 -7.86 -5.29 -9.43
CA ASP A 46 -6.68 -5.20 -8.56
C ASP A 46 -5.36 -5.00 -9.30
N ILE A 47 -5.38 -4.75 -10.60
CA ILE A 47 -4.14 -4.54 -11.36
C ILE A 47 -3.36 -3.35 -10.82
N GLY A 48 -4.05 -2.22 -10.64
CA GLY A 48 -3.40 -1.02 -10.10
C GLY A 48 -2.86 -1.24 -8.72
N LYS A 49 -3.63 -1.91 -7.88
CA LYS A 49 -3.20 -2.23 -6.53
C LYS A 49 -1.93 -3.08 -6.53
N ASN A 50 -1.86 -4.06 -7.43
CA ASN A 50 -0.71 -4.94 -7.51
C ASN A 50 0.54 -4.20 -7.96
N ILE A 51 0.40 -3.21 -8.83
CA ILE A 51 1.52 -2.38 -9.23
C ILE A 51 2.03 -1.57 -8.05
N VAL A 52 1.13 -0.98 -7.28
CA VAL A 52 1.49 -0.25 -6.07
C VAL A 52 2.22 -1.16 -5.09
N LYS A 53 1.73 -2.38 -4.92
CA LYS A 53 2.37 -3.35 -4.03
C LYS A 53 3.83 -3.58 -4.42
N VAL A 54 4.07 -3.86 -5.70
CA VAL A 54 5.43 -4.15 -6.17
C VAL A 54 6.35 -2.96 -5.95
N LEU A 55 5.87 -1.76 -6.26
CA LEU A 55 6.68 -0.57 -6.09
C LEU A 55 6.97 -0.30 -4.62
N LEU A 56 5.99 -0.42 -3.76
CA LEU A 56 6.21 -0.19 -2.33
C LEU A 56 7.21 -1.19 -1.77
N GLU A 57 7.10 -2.45 -2.18
CA GLU A 57 8.05 -3.47 -1.72
C GLU A 57 9.46 -3.16 -2.19
N ASN A 58 9.59 -2.65 -3.42
CA ASN A 58 10.90 -2.28 -3.95
C ASN A 58 11.52 -1.10 -3.20
N TYR A 59 10.69 -0.27 -2.57
CA TYR A 59 11.18 0.86 -1.79
C TYR A 59 11.23 0.56 -0.30
N SER A 60 11.28 -0.72 0.05
CA SER A 60 11.51 -1.21 1.41
C SER A 60 10.35 -1.01 2.37
N PHE A 61 9.13 -1.01 1.84
CA PHE A 61 7.94 -1.02 2.69
C PHE A 61 7.46 -2.46 2.87
N LYS A 62 6.95 -2.76 4.05
CA LYS A 62 6.26 -4.02 4.28
C LYS A 62 4.83 -3.85 3.80
N VAL A 63 4.41 -4.65 2.83
CA VAL A 63 3.08 -4.53 2.24
C VAL A 63 2.23 -5.72 2.63
N ILE A 64 1.07 -5.43 3.20
CA ILE A 64 0.07 -6.44 3.52
C ILE A 64 -1.05 -6.30 2.49
N ASP A 65 -1.09 -7.21 1.55
CA ASP A 65 -2.07 -7.18 0.46
C ASP A 65 -3.26 -8.04 0.83
N LEU A 66 -4.39 -7.39 1.08
CA LEU A 66 -5.60 -8.10 1.47
C LEU A 66 -6.39 -8.63 0.28
N GLY A 67 -6.01 -8.23 -0.93
CA GLY A 67 -6.66 -8.71 -2.13
C GLY A 67 -7.75 -7.77 -2.61
N LYS A 68 -8.80 -8.35 -3.15
CA LYS A 68 -9.91 -7.60 -3.72
C LYS A 68 -11.21 -7.95 -3.00
N ASP A 69 -12.21 -7.09 -3.18
CA ASP A 69 -13.52 -7.28 -2.55
C ASP A 69 -13.37 -7.38 -1.03
N VAL A 70 -12.62 -6.42 -0.45
CA VAL A 70 -12.25 -6.45 0.97
C VAL A 70 -13.18 -5.54 1.77
N PRO A 71 -13.92 -6.07 2.75
CA PRO A 71 -14.80 -5.23 3.56
C PRO A 71 -14.01 -4.34 4.51
N PRO A 72 -14.61 -3.21 4.95
CA PRO A 72 -13.92 -2.27 5.84
C PRO A 72 -13.36 -2.91 7.10
N GLU A 73 -14.07 -3.85 7.68
CA GLU A 73 -13.65 -4.49 8.93
C GLU A 73 -12.36 -5.27 8.76
N LYS A 74 -12.15 -5.87 7.59
CA LYS A 74 -10.93 -6.61 7.33
C LYS A 74 -9.73 -5.69 7.18
N VAL A 75 -9.95 -4.52 6.58
CA VAL A 75 -8.89 -3.53 6.47
C VAL A 75 -8.49 -3.05 7.85
N LEU A 76 -9.48 -2.73 8.67
CA LEU A 76 -9.23 -2.29 10.05
C LEU A 76 -8.48 -3.36 10.85
N GLU A 77 -8.92 -4.61 10.74
CA GLU A 77 -8.28 -5.70 11.45
C GLU A 77 -6.80 -5.81 11.10
N ALA A 78 -6.48 -5.72 9.80
CA ALA A 78 -5.10 -5.80 9.35
C ALA A 78 -4.28 -4.60 9.85
N VAL A 79 -4.85 -3.40 9.79
CA VAL A 79 -4.18 -2.20 10.26
C VAL A 79 -3.87 -2.29 11.75
N GLU A 80 -4.82 -2.76 12.53
CA GLU A 80 -4.62 -2.90 13.98
C GLU A 80 -3.61 -3.99 14.30
N LYS A 81 -3.73 -5.13 13.62
CA LYS A 81 -2.84 -6.26 13.88
C LYS A 81 -1.39 -5.93 13.55
N GLU A 82 -1.17 -5.27 12.43
CA GLU A 82 0.18 -4.93 11.96
C GLU A 82 0.62 -3.55 12.42
N HIS A 83 -0.26 -2.82 13.07
CA HIS A 83 -0.03 -1.43 13.45
C HIS A 83 0.49 -0.61 12.26
N ALA A 84 -0.20 -0.75 11.14
CA ALA A 84 0.22 -0.14 9.89
C ALA A 84 0.11 1.38 9.92
N GLN A 85 1.14 2.05 9.43
CA GLN A 85 1.15 3.50 9.33
C GLN A 85 0.32 4.01 8.16
N LEU A 86 0.09 3.14 7.17
CA LEU A 86 -0.58 3.53 5.94
C LEU A 86 -1.57 2.46 5.51
N ALA A 87 -2.65 2.92 4.88
CA ALA A 87 -3.59 2.03 4.21
C ALA A 87 -3.87 2.59 2.83
N GLY A 88 -3.72 1.75 1.81
CA GLY A 88 -4.00 2.14 0.43
C GLY A 88 -5.26 1.43 -0.05
N LEU A 89 -6.21 2.20 -0.55
CA LEU A 89 -7.48 1.68 -1.03
C LEU A 89 -7.63 1.95 -2.51
N SER A 90 -8.16 0.97 -3.23
CA SER A 90 -8.34 1.06 -4.68
C SER A 90 -9.80 0.81 -5.04
N ALA A 91 -10.33 1.61 -5.93
CA ALA A 91 -11.67 1.42 -6.48
C ALA A 91 -11.68 1.88 -7.93
N LEU A 92 -12.24 1.07 -8.81
CA LEU A 92 -12.35 1.41 -10.23
C LEU A 92 -13.78 1.63 -10.69
N MET A 93 -14.76 1.42 -9.80
CA MET A 93 -16.17 1.60 -10.16
C MET A 93 -16.80 2.65 -9.28
N THR A 94 -17.69 3.48 -9.88
CA THR A 94 -18.40 4.48 -9.09
C THR A 94 -19.27 3.84 -8.02
N THR A 95 -19.72 2.61 -8.27
CA THR A 95 -20.56 1.89 -7.30
C THR A 95 -19.79 1.42 -6.07
N THR A 96 -18.47 1.38 -6.13
CA THR A 96 -17.66 0.88 -5.01
C THR A 96 -16.99 2.00 -4.20
N VAL A 97 -17.12 3.24 -4.63
CA VAL A 97 -16.52 4.36 -3.92
C VAL A 97 -17.16 4.56 -2.55
N GLY A 98 -18.44 4.21 -2.40
CA GLY A 98 -19.10 4.25 -1.10
C GLY A 98 -18.44 3.33 -0.09
N ALA A 99 -18.02 2.14 -0.53
CA ALA A 99 -17.32 1.23 0.35
C ALA A 99 -15.96 1.78 0.74
N MET A 100 -15.30 2.52 -0.16
CA MET A 100 -14.06 3.20 0.14
C MET A 100 -14.26 4.24 1.24
N GLU A 101 -15.30 5.03 1.13
CA GLU A 101 -15.62 6.04 2.13
C GLU A 101 -15.89 5.40 3.50
N GLU A 102 -16.64 4.30 3.52
CA GLU A 102 -16.89 3.59 4.78
C GLU A 102 -15.61 3.09 5.41
N THR A 103 -14.70 2.58 4.59
CA THR A 103 -13.42 2.08 5.07
C THR A 103 -12.60 3.22 5.67
N ILE A 104 -12.56 4.37 5.00
CA ILE A 104 -11.84 5.53 5.50
C ILE A 104 -12.40 5.99 6.84
N LYS A 105 -13.71 6.09 6.95
CA LYS A 105 -14.35 6.49 8.18
C LYS A 105 -13.99 5.57 9.33
N LEU A 106 -14.06 4.28 9.08
CA LEU A 106 -13.76 3.29 10.10
C LEU A 106 -12.30 3.39 10.55
N LEU A 107 -11.40 3.56 9.61
CA LEU A 107 -9.97 3.68 9.94
C LEU A 107 -9.70 4.96 10.72
N HIS A 108 -10.28 6.08 10.32
CA HIS A 108 -10.08 7.34 11.05
C HIS A 108 -10.62 7.26 12.47
N GLU A 109 -11.69 6.53 12.65
CA GLU A 109 -12.33 6.39 13.97
C GLU A 109 -11.57 5.44 14.88
N LYS A 110 -11.14 4.28 14.33
CA LYS A 110 -10.57 3.22 15.15
C LYS A 110 -9.05 3.15 15.08
N ALA A 111 -8.45 3.66 14.03
CA ALA A 111 -7.00 3.62 13.83
C ALA A 111 -6.49 4.99 13.38
N PRO A 112 -6.60 6.01 14.25
CA PRO A 112 -6.24 7.37 13.84
C PRO A 112 -4.77 7.56 13.50
N TRP A 113 -3.91 6.65 13.90
CA TRP A 113 -2.49 6.72 13.54
C TRP A 113 -2.25 6.37 12.07
N CYS A 114 -3.21 5.72 11.41
CA CYS A 114 -3.05 5.23 10.05
C CYS A 114 -3.50 6.29 9.05
N LYS A 115 -2.61 6.62 8.11
CA LYS A 115 -2.96 7.53 7.02
C LYS A 115 -3.49 6.71 5.84
N VAL A 116 -4.54 7.21 5.21
CA VAL A 116 -5.22 6.49 4.14
C VAL A 116 -5.00 7.23 2.82
N PHE A 117 -4.46 6.54 1.85
CA PHE A 117 -4.37 7.08 0.50
C PHE A 117 -5.27 6.25 -0.43
N VAL A 118 -5.80 6.90 -1.45
CA VAL A 118 -6.75 6.26 -2.35
C VAL A 118 -6.32 6.45 -3.80
N GLY A 119 -6.66 5.50 -4.62
CA GLY A 119 -6.38 5.55 -6.05
C GLY A 119 -7.41 4.77 -6.84
N GLY A 120 -7.42 5.00 -8.14
CA GLY A 120 -8.32 4.31 -9.04
C GLY A 120 -8.81 5.24 -10.13
N ALA A 121 -9.12 4.68 -11.30
CA ALA A 121 -9.46 5.48 -12.48
C ALA A 121 -10.72 6.33 -12.29
N VAL A 122 -11.62 5.91 -11.41
CA VAL A 122 -12.88 6.62 -11.17
C VAL A 122 -12.71 7.79 -10.21
N LEU A 123 -11.57 7.86 -9.52
CA LEU A 123 -11.37 8.88 -8.49
C LEU A 123 -10.71 10.12 -9.04
N THR A 124 -11.00 11.25 -8.38
CA THR A 124 -10.34 12.52 -8.62
C THR A 124 -9.86 13.03 -7.26
N LYS A 125 -8.96 14.00 -7.29
CA LYS A 125 -8.48 14.62 -6.07
C LYS A 125 -9.62 15.23 -5.28
N ASP A 126 -10.54 15.90 -5.96
CA ASP A 126 -11.68 16.53 -5.31
C ASP A 126 -12.56 15.50 -4.60
N TYR A 127 -12.80 14.38 -5.24
CA TYR A 127 -13.63 13.35 -4.65
C TYR A 127 -12.93 12.68 -3.47
N ALA A 128 -11.62 12.48 -3.58
CA ALA A 128 -10.84 11.90 -2.48
C ALA A 128 -10.92 12.80 -1.24
N GLU A 129 -10.86 14.11 -1.43
CA GLU A 129 -11.02 15.04 -0.32
C GLU A 129 -12.43 14.98 0.26
N LYS A 130 -13.42 14.80 -0.58
CA LYS A 130 -14.80 14.73 -0.15
C LYS A 130 -15.06 13.51 0.74
N ILE A 131 -14.39 12.41 0.49
CA ILE A 131 -14.54 11.20 1.30
C ILE A 131 -13.52 11.15 2.44
N HIS A 132 -12.79 12.24 2.64
CA HIS A 132 -11.85 12.40 3.76
C HIS A 132 -10.62 11.50 3.70
N ALA A 133 -10.20 11.12 2.48
CA ALA A 133 -8.92 10.42 2.32
C ALA A 133 -7.78 11.38 2.68
N ASP A 134 -6.73 10.84 3.25
CA ASP A 134 -5.57 11.65 3.62
C ASP A 134 -4.78 12.06 2.39
N ALA A 135 -4.83 11.27 1.33
CA ALA A 135 -4.15 11.60 0.08
C ALA A 135 -4.82 10.93 -1.10
N TYR A 136 -4.69 11.54 -2.26
CA TYR A 136 -5.08 10.95 -3.53
C TYR A 136 -3.80 10.69 -4.32
N THR A 137 -3.63 9.48 -4.79
CA THR A 137 -2.46 9.12 -5.60
C THR A 137 -2.94 8.79 -7.01
N LYS A 138 -2.50 9.57 -7.96
CA LYS A 138 -2.96 9.41 -9.34
C LYS A 138 -2.27 8.24 -10.05
N ASP A 139 -1.14 7.80 -9.54
CA ASP A 139 -0.42 6.64 -10.07
C ASP A 139 0.36 5.95 -8.97
N ALA A 140 0.99 4.84 -9.33
CA ALA A 140 1.68 4.02 -8.34
C ALA A 140 2.87 4.73 -7.71
N MET A 141 3.58 5.55 -8.48
CA MET A 141 4.71 6.30 -7.92
C MET A 141 4.27 7.36 -6.93
N ASP A 142 3.11 7.97 -7.16
CA ASP A 142 2.56 8.91 -6.17
C ASP A 142 2.32 8.20 -4.84
N SER A 143 1.88 6.95 -4.88
CA SER A 143 1.68 6.16 -3.67
C SER A 143 3.00 5.97 -2.91
N VAL A 144 4.07 5.67 -3.63
CA VAL A 144 5.39 5.52 -3.03
C VAL A 144 5.85 6.84 -2.40
N LYS A 145 5.70 7.93 -3.13
CA LYS A 145 6.12 9.24 -2.62
C LYS A 145 5.36 9.62 -1.36
N TYR A 146 4.06 9.37 -1.36
CA TYR A 146 3.26 9.65 -0.18
C TYR A 146 3.68 8.80 1.01
N ALA A 147 3.91 7.50 0.77
CA ALA A 147 4.32 6.59 1.82
C ALA A 147 5.66 7.01 2.41
N GLN A 148 6.60 7.41 1.56
CA GLN A 148 7.90 7.89 2.03
C GLN A 148 7.76 9.14 2.88
N SER A 149 6.89 10.05 2.45
CA SER A 149 6.65 11.28 3.19
C SER A 149 6.11 11.01 4.58
N VAL A 150 5.12 10.14 4.68
CA VAL A 150 4.49 9.80 5.96
C VAL A 150 5.49 9.10 6.89
N CYS A 151 6.20 8.11 6.36
CA CYS A 151 7.10 7.32 7.20
C CYS A 151 8.34 8.11 7.61
N ASN A 152 8.82 9.01 6.76
CA ASN A 152 9.93 9.87 7.14
C ASN A 152 9.54 10.79 8.28
N LEU A 153 8.33 11.33 8.24
CA LEU A 153 7.85 12.18 9.33
C LEU A 153 7.74 11.41 10.65
N LEU A 154 7.36 10.13 10.57
CA LEU A 154 7.20 9.31 11.75
C LEU A 154 8.52 8.88 12.37
N THR A 155 9.59 8.82 11.57
CA THR A 155 10.89 8.40 12.06
C THR A 155 11.71 9.55 12.64
N GLU A 156 11.25 10.75 12.42
CA GLU A 156 11.88 11.93 12.99
C GLU A 156 11.18 12.34 14.26
#